data_84be607bdce31475c280df0f545118cd
#
_entry.id   84be607bdce31475c280df0f545118cd
#
_cell.length_a   1.000
_cell.length_b   1.000
_cell.length_c   1.000
_cell.angle_alpha   90.00
_cell.angle_beta   90.00
_cell.angle_gamma   90.00
#
_symmetry.space_group_name_H-M   'P 1'
#
loop_
_entity.id
_entity.type
_entity.pdbx_description
1 polymer ?
#
loop_
_entity_poly.entity_id
_entity_poly.type
_entity_poly.pdbx_seq_one_letter_code
_entity_poly.pdbx_strand_id
1 'polypeptide(L)'
;MLKQTDIPEGTAVKEIQTVRLSHSINDEEIKYVTARKSLIKEWLKGQGFDCELENVPNIALLGSGGGERAAVGMLGSLFQLEQDNLLGSLFYMCGVSGTTWCMSSLYSDSDWSLNKRCDEVIKKLKGPTVGLSKAVDWLKQWKDSDQDFTLTNFWGAFTACYFMKEMNTRCLSEEAHRNSTNPYPIYSAIELEHNKLDCTKGVWFEMTPPRERLLWIGRFRPHFLSREPV
;
A
#
# COMPACT_ATOMS: atom_id res chain seq x y z
N MET A 1 19.41 -4.60 32.37
CA MET A 1 18.43 -5.17 33.32
C MET A 1 17.58 -4.03 33.85
N LEU A 2 16.44 -3.74 33.18
CA LEU A 2 15.48 -2.72 33.63
C LEU A 2 14.43 -3.42 34.48
N LYS A 3 14.19 -2.89 35.67
CA LYS A 3 13.25 -3.44 36.65
C LYS A 3 11.83 -3.32 36.13
N GLN A 4 11.11 -4.44 36.20
CA GLN A 4 9.67 -4.53 36.00
C GLN A 4 8.98 -3.74 37.11
N THR A 5 8.38 -2.61 36.77
CA THR A 5 7.53 -1.84 37.70
C THR A 5 6.09 -2.29 37.49
N ASP A 6 5.43 -2.58 38.60
CA ASP A 6 4.03 -3.01 38.72
C ASP A 6 3.09 -2.08 37.94
N ILE A 7 2.40 -2.64 36.95
CA ILE A 7 1.33 -2.00 36.21
C ILE A 7 0.03 -2.27 36.96
N PRO A 8 -0.80 -1.27 37.30
CA PRO A 8 -2.10 -1.50 37.94
C PRO A 8 -3.02 -2.31 37.03
N GLU A 9 -3.64 -3.35 37.58
CA GLU A 9 -4.69 -4.11 36.90
C GLU A 9 -5.83 -3.15 36.51
N GLY A 10 -6.11 -3.05 35.18
CA GLY A 10 -7.24 -2.28 34.66
C GLY A 10 -6.91 -1.22 33.60
N THR A 11 -5.65 -0.93 33.30
CA THR A 11 -5.28 -0.08 32.19
C THR A 11 -5.18 -0.90 30.92
N ALA A 12 -6.05 -0.62 29.94
CA ALA A 12 -5.91 -1.14 28.59
C ALA A 12 -4.48 -0.82 28.10
N VAL A 13 -3.66 -1.84 27.89
CA VAL A 13 -2.31 -1.68 27.38
C VAL A 13 -2.45 -1.07 25.98
N LYS A 14 -2.10 0.20 25.84
CA LYS A 14 -2.03 0.88 24.56
C LYS A 14 -1.05 0.06 23.71
N GLU A 15 -1.52 -0.61 22.68
CA GLU A 15 -0.69 -1.44 21.82
C GLU A 15 0.41 -0.54 21.22
N ILE A 16 1.65 -0.74 21.62
CA ILE A 16 2.78 0.05 21.14
C ILE A 16 2.99 -0.29 19.67
N GLN A 17 2.61 0.64 18.81
CA GLN A 17 2.90 0.54 17.39
C GLN A 17 4.41 0.74 17.19
N THR A 18 5.09 -0.30 16.72
CA THR A 18 6.54 -0.27 16.49
C THR A 18 6.85 -0.03 15.02
N VAL A 19 7.75 0.92 14.76
CA VAL A 19 8.33 1.16 13.44
C VAL A 19 9.59 0.32 13.31
N ARG A 20 9.67 -0.49 12.24
CA ARG A 20 10.88 -1.26 11.95
C ARG A 20 11.88 -0.37 11.22
N LEU A 21 13.09 -0.26 11.80
CA LEU A 21 14.26 0.31 11.14
C LEU A 21 15.19 -0.85 10.74
N SER A 22 15.38 -1.06 9.44
CA SER A 22 16.23 -2.16 8.96
C SER A 22 16.83 -1.83 7.60
N HIS A 23 17.98 -2.42 7.31
CA HIS A 23 18.63 -2.40 6.00
C HIS A 23 18.28 -3.63 5.15
N SER A 24 17.46 -4.53 5.66
CA SER A 24 16.97 -5.72 4.95
C SER A 24 15.46 -5.71 4.87
N ILE A 25 14.91 -6.35 3.87
CA ILE A 25 13.46 -6.62 3.77
C ILE A 25 13.03 -7.58 4.88
N ASN A 26 11.75 -7.60 5.22
CA ASN A 26 11.24 -8.48 6.28
C ASN A 26 11.05 -9.92 5.80
N ASP A 27 10.99 -10.86 6.74
CA ASP A 27 10.93 -12.29 6.43
C ASP A 27 9.63 -12.69 5.69
N GLU A 28 8.52 -12.03 5.98
CA GLU A 28 7.25 -12.30 5.30
C GLU A 28 7.26 -11.80 3.85
N GLU A 29 7.90 -10.67 3.61
CA GLU A 29 8.14 -10.17 2.26
C GLU A 29 9.05 -11.13 1.49
N ILE A 30 10.14 -11.63 2.11
CA ILE A 30 11.03 -12.64 1.50
C ILE A 30 10.22 -13.87 1.09
N LYS A 31 9.38 -14.41 1.98
CA LYS A 31 8.53 -15.57 1.68
C LYS A 31 7.57 -15.30 0.52
N TYR A 32 6.91 -14.14 0.55
CA TYR A 32 5.96 -13.75 -0.49
C TYR A 32 6.64 -13.63 -1.86
N VAL A 33 7.75 -12.89 -1.91
CA VAL A 33 8.50 -12.65 -3.14
C VAL A 33 9.12 -13.94 -3.67
N THR A 34 9.62 -14.81 -2.80
CA THR A 34 10.14 -16.11 -3.19
C THR A 34 9.07 -16.99 -3.84
N ALA A 35 7.88 -17.04 -3.24
CA ALA A 35 6.75 -17.78 -3.83
C ALA A 35 6.31 -17.18 -5.17
N ARG A 36 6.26 -15.85 -5.26
CA ARG A 36 5.89 -15.15 -6.50
C ARG A 36 6.93 -15.35 -7.61
N LYS A 37 8.20 -15.48 -7.26
CA LYS A 37 9.29 -15.70 -8.23
C LYS A 37 9.05 -16.95 -9.09
N SER A 38 8.51 -17.99 -8.49
CA SER A 38 8.14 -19.20 -9.22
C SER A 38 7.00 -18.96 -10.23
N LEU A 39 6.00 -18.16 -9.85
CA LEU A 39 4.90 -17.80 -10.74
C LEU A 39 5.38 -16.96 -11.93
N ILE A 40 6.31 -16.04 -11.69
CA ILE A 40 6.87 -15.20 -12.76
C ILE A 40 7.76 -16.05 -13.71
N LYS A 41 8.49 -17.02 -13.17
CA LYS A 41 9.24 -17.98 -13.99
C LYS A 41 8.30 -18.72 -14.94
N GLU A 42 7.17 -19.21 -14.45
CA GLU A 42 6.17 -19.90 -15.29
C GLU A 42 5.54 -18.95 -16.32
N TRP A 43 5.28 -17.70 -15.91
CA TRP A 43 4.82 -16.67 -16.85
C TRP A 43 5.85 -16.42 -17.97
N LEU A 44 7.14 -16.25 -17.65
CA LEU A 44 8.23 -16.07 -18.61
C LEU A 44 8.32 -17.25 -19.57
N LYS A 45 8.21 -18.48 -19.06
CA LYS A 45 8.19 -19.69 -19.87
C LYS A 45 7.02 -19.69 -20.86
N GLY A 46 5.85 -19.23 -20.42
CA GLY A 46 4.69 -19.03 -21.28
C GLY A 46 4.91 -17.99 -22.39
N GLN A 47 5.82 -17.03 -22.18
CA GLN A 47 6.24 -16.04 -23.19
C GLN A 47 7.40 -16.52 -24.09
N GLY A 48 7.85 -17.77 -23.92
CA GLY A 48 8.97 -18.33 -24.68
C GLY A 48 10.35 -18.06 -24.10
N PHE A 49 10.43 -17.52 -22.88
CA PHE A 49 11.69 -17.27 -22.16
C PHE A 49 11.88 -18.34 -21.08
N ASP A 50 12.86 -19.19 -21.24
CA ASP A 50 13.27 -20.13 -20.17
C ASP A 50 14.48 -19.57 -19.44
N CYS A 51 14.42 -19.56 -18.11
CA CYS A 51 15.51 -19.07 -17.26
C CYS A 51 15.53 -19.84 -15.94
N GLU A 52 16.71 -19.85 -15.31
CA GLU A 52 16.80 -20.37 -13.94
C GLU A 52 16.09 -19.43 -12.96
N LEU A 53 15.60 -19.97 -11.84
CA LEU A 53 14.84 -19.21 -10.85
C LEU A 53 15.65 -18.00 -10.33
N GLU A 54 16.95 -18.12 -10.22
CA GLU A 54 17.86 -17.06 -9.77
C GLU A 54 17.90 -15.88 -10.73
N ASN A 55 17.70 -16.14 -12.02
CA ASN A 55 17.78 -15.16 -13.11
C ASN A 55 16.45 -14.49 -13.44
N VAL A 56 15.37 -14.85 -12.72
CA VAL A 56 14.07 -14.18 -12.90
C VAL A 56 14.20 -12.72 -12.48
N PRO A 57 13.91 -11.75 -13.38
CA PRO A 57 14.11 -10.33 -13.11
C PRO A 57 13.08 -9.81 -12.09
N ASN A 58 13.53 -8.95 -11.17
CA ASN A 58 12.65 -8.25 -10.23
C ASN A 58 12.04 -7.03 -10.92
N ILE A 59 10.78 -7.11 -11.31
CA ILE A 59 10.06 -6.02 -11.97
C ILE A 59 9.07 -5.41 -10.99
N ALA A 60 9.13 -4.08 -10.83
CA ALA A 60 8.24 -3.32 -9.96
C ALA A 60 7.49 -2.25 -10.75
N LEU A 61 6.20 -2.09 -10.49
CA LEU A 61 5.41 -0.98 -10.97
C LEU A 61 5.40 0.11 -9.90
N LEU A 62 5.84 1.32 -10.25
CA LEU A 62 5.90 2.47 -9.35
C LEU A 62 4.88 3.51 -9.81
N GLY A 63 3.87 3.75 -8.96
CA GLY A 63 2.83 4.73 -9.20
C GLY A 63 3.12 6.05 -8.49
N SER A 64 3.18 7.15 -9.25
CA SER A 64 3.37 8.49 -8.70
C SER A 64 2.07 9.06 -8.12
N GLY A 65 2.19 10.14 -7.31
CA GLY A 65 1.04 10.87 -6.79
C GLY A 65 0.27 11.65 -7.85
N GLY A 66 -0.83 12.26 -7.46
CA GLY A 66 -1.66 13.12 -8.33
C GLY A 66 -3.17 13.01 -8.08
N GLY A 67 -3.57 12.56 -6.90
CA GLY A 67 -4.98 12.48 -6.49
C GLY A 67 -5.78 11.53 -7.37
N GLU A 68 -7.01 11.90 -7.67
CA GLU A 68 -7.95 11.09 -8.46
C GLU A 68 -7.41 10.73 -9.86
N ARG A 69 -6.71 11.66 -10.51
CA ARG A 69 -6.11 11.39 -11.84
C ARG A 69 -5.08 10.27 -11.79
N ALA A 70 -4.27 10.26 -10.73
CA ALA A 70 -3.29 9.20 -10.52
C ALA A 70 -3.96 7.87 -10.20
N ALA A 71 -5.03 7.87 -9.40
CA ALA A 71 -5.80 6.67 -9.10
C ALA A 71 -6.42 6.05 -10.35
N VAL A 72 -7.08 6.86 -11.18
CA VAL A 72 -7.71 6.40 -12.42
C VAL A 72 -6.66 5.99 -13.46
N GLY A 73 -5.58 6.78 -13.59
CA GLY A 73 -4.47 6.47 -14.50
C GLY A 73 -3.77 5.16 -14.16
N MET A 74 -3.53 4.91 -12.86
CA MET A 74 -2.95 3.65 -12.38
C MET A 74 -3.86 2.46 -12.70
N LEU A 75 -5.16 2.59 -12.44
CA LEU A 75 -6.12 1.52 -12.74
C LEU A 75 -6.17 1.20 -14.25
N GLY A 76 -6.21 2.24 -15.09
CA GLY A 76 -6.18 2.05 -16.55
C GLY A 76 -4.89 1.42 -17.06
N SER A 77 -3.75 1.80 -16.46
CA SER A 77 -2.45 1.20 -16.82
C SER A 77 -2.39 -0.28 -16.40
N LEU A 78 -2.87 -0.61 -15.20
CA LEU A 78 -2.95 -2.01 -14.74
C LEU A 78 -3.88 -2.84 -15.63
N PHE A 79 -5.04 -2.28 -15.99
CA PHE A 79 -5.96 -2.92 -16.91
C PHE A 79 -5.30 -3.23 -18.26
N GLN A 80 -4.55 -2.26 -18.83
CA GLN A 80 -3.84 -2.48 -20.08
C GLN A 80 -2.73 -3.51 -19.94
N LEU A 81 -1.97 -3.49 -18.85
CA LEU A 81 -0.94 -4.52 -18.58
C LEU A 81 -1.54 -5.93 -18.47
N GLU A 82 -2.76 -6.06 -17.95
CA GLU A 82 -3.49 -7.33 -17.94
C GLU A 82 -3.87 -7.78 -19.36
N GLN A 83 -4.42 -6.85 -20.19
CA GLN A 83 -4.77 -7.14 -21.57
C GLN A 83 -3.57 -7.55 -22.43
N ASP A 84 -2.42 -6.93 -22.17
CA ASP A 84 -1.15 -7.24 -22.86
C ASP A 84 -0.43 -8.45 -22.25
N ASN A 85 -1.05 -9.13 -21.29
CA ASN A 85 -0.46 -10.26 -20.55
C ASN A 85 0.89 -9.92 -19.87
N LEU A 86 1.09 -8.67 -19.48
CA LEU A 86 2.32 -8.21 -18.81
C LEU A 86 2.21 -8.12 -17.29
N LEU A 87 0.99 -8.09 -16.76
CA LEU A 87 0.74 -7.94 -15.33
C LEU A 87 1.36 -9.08 -14.49
N GLY A 88 1.41 -10.28 -15.07
CA GLY A 88 2.02 -11.45 -14.44
C GLY A 88 3.53 -11.32 -14.17
N SER A 89 4.22 -10.40 -14.85
CA SER A 89 5.65 -10.15 -14.67
C SER A 89 6.01 -9.37 -13.40
N LEU A 90 5.04 -8.69 -12.78
CA LEU A 90 5.31 -7.78 -11.68
C LEU A 90 5.53 -8.51 -10.35
N PHE A 91 6.63 -8.22 -9.68
CA PHE A 91 6.89 -8.63 -8.28
C PHE A 91 6.22 -7.69 -7.29
N TYR A 92 6.40 -6.39 -7.51
CA TYR A 92 5.99 -5.32 -6.61
C TYR A 92 5.08 -4.33 -7.28
N MET A 93 4.19 -3.77 -6.50
CA MET A 93 3.41 -2.60 -6.86
C MET A 93 3.56 -1.58 -5.75
N CYS A 94 4.19 -0.44 -6.07
CA CYS A 94 4.41 0.63 -5.12
C CYS A 94 3.61 1.86 -5.53
N GLY A 95 3.00 2.53 -4.57
CA GLY A 95 2.24 3.74 -4.81
C GLY A 95 2.44 4.80 -3.74
N VAL A 96 2.22 6.05 -4.14
CA VAL A 96 2.20 7.21 -3.24
C VAL A 96 1.00 8.10 -3.57
N SER A 97 0.33 8.65 -2.55
CA SER A 97 -0.83 9.54 -2.71
C SER A 97 -1.97 8.88 -3.53
N GLY A 98 -2.43 9.47 -4.62
CA GLY A 98 -3.57 8.97 -5.41
C GLY A 98 -3.41 7.55 -5.94
N THR A 99 -2.21 7.09 -6.27
CA THR A 99 -2.00 5.68 -6.69
C THR A 99 -2.25 4.70 -5.55
N THR A 100 -2.04 5.11 -4.29
CA THR A 100 -2.40 4.28 -3.13
C THR A 100 -3.91 4.08 -3.01
N TRP A 101 -4.72 5.03 -3.48
CA TRP A 101 -6.17 4.87 -3.50
C TRP A 101 -6.59 3.75 -4.46
N CYS A 102 -6.01 3.72 -5.66
CA CYS A 102 -6.22 2.62 -6.60
C CYS A 102 -5.79 1.29 -6.00
N MET A 103 -4.59 1.23 -5.42
CA MET A 103 -4.06 0.03 -4.78
C MET A 103 -4.96 -0.45 -3.65
N SER A 104 -5.33 0.42 -2.71
CA SER A 104 -6.20 0.07 -1.59
C SER A 104 -7.54 -0.48 -2.08
N SER A 105 -8.16 0.16 -3.08
CA SER A 105 -9.40 -0.32 -3.67
C SER A 105 -9.26 -1.69 -4.32
N LEU A 106 -8.17 -1.93 -5.06
CA LEU A 106 -7.90 -3.18 -5.76
C LEU A 106 -7.58 -4.32 -4.78
N TYR A 107 -6.72 -4.07 -3.81
CA TYR A 107 -6.31 -5.08 -2.81
C TYR A 107 -7.41 -5.38 -1.79
N SER A 108 -8.43 -4.53 -1.65
CA SER A 108 -9.63 -4.82 -0.86
C SER A 108 -10.60 -5.76 -1.56
N ASP A 109 -10.45 -5.99 -2.86
CA ASP A 109 -11.28 -6.94 -3.60
C ASP A 109 -10.69 -8.36 -3.49
N SER A 110 -11.50 -9.33 -3.03
CA SER A 110 -11.08 -10.73 -2.92
C SER A 110 -10.64 -11.32 -4.27
N ASP A 111 -11.30 -10.92 -5.34
CA ASP A 111 -11.07 -11.44 -6.68
C ASP A 111 -9.93 -10.72 -7.41
N TRP A 112 -9.52 -9.56 -6.90
CA TRP A 112 -8.51 -8.68 -7.50
C TRP A 112 -8.77 -8.42 -9.00
N SER A 113 -10.04 -8.23 -9.37
CA SER A 113 -10.48 -8.12 -10.75
C SER A 113 -10.38 -6.69 -11.29
N LEU A 114 -9.50 -6.46 -12.25
CA LEU A 114 -9.32 -5.16 -12.90
C LEU A 114 -10.52 -4.75 -13.73
N ASN A 115 -11.13 -5.68 -14.47
CA ASN A 115 -12.35 -5.43 -15.24
C ASN A 115 -13.48 -4.91 -14.35
N LYS A 116 -13.77 -5.64 -13.26
CA LYS A 116 -14.78 -5.25 -12.28
C LYS A 116 -14.49 -3.88 -11.68
N ARG A 117 -13.21 -3.61 -11.29
CA ARG A 117 -12.81 -2.32 -10.72
C ARG A 117 -12.92 -1.18 -11.69
N CYS A 118 -12.58 -1.35 -12.96
CA CYS A 118 -12.77 -0.33 -13.99
C CYS A 118 -14.25 0.03 -14.13
N ASP A 119 -15.13 -0.94 -14.23
CA ASP A 119 -16.57 -0.72 -14.34
C ASP A 119 -17.16 -0.02 -13.11
N GLU A 120 -16.74 -0.43 -11.90
CA GLU A 120 -17.14 0.18 -10.65
C GLU A 120 -16.68 1.64 -10.56
N VAL A 121 -15.42 1.94 -10.89
CA VAL A 121 -14.88 3.28 -10.87
C VAL A 121 -15.60 4.17 -11.88
N ILE A 122 -15.83 3.71 -13.10
CA ILE A 122 -16.60 4.44 -14.11
C ILE A 122 -18.02 4.77 -13.60
N LYS A 123 -18.69 3.78 -12.99
CA LYS A 123 -20.02 3.96 -12.41
C LYS A 123 -20.00 4.95 -11.25
N LYS A 124 -19.03 4.86 -10.35
CA LYS A 124 -18.88 5.77 -9.22
C LYS A 124 -18.60 7.20 -9.68
N LEU A 125 -17.68 7.40 -10.62
CA LEU A 125 -17.34 8.74 -11.15
C LEU A 125 -18.54 9.42 -11.82
N LYS A 126 -19.40 8.68 -12.51
CA LYS A 126 -20.63 9.17 -13.10
C LYS A 126 -21.76 9.39 -12.10
N GLY A 127 -21.69 8.74 -10.95
CA GLY A 127 -22.73 8.74 -9.92
C GLY A 127 -22.64 9.93 -8.96
N PRO A 128 -23.62 10.06 -8.05
CA PRO A 128 -23.60 11.08 -7.00
C PRO A 128 -22.44 10.83 -6.02
N THR A 129 -22.07 11.87 -5.26
CA THR A 129 -21.12 11.74 -4.15
C THR A 129 -21.70 10.83 -3.05
N VAL A 130 -20.82 10.16 -2.31
CA VAL A 130 -21.24 9.45 -1.08
C VAL A 130 -21.75 10.47 -0.09
N GLY A 131 -22.88 10.18 0.53
CA GLY A 131 -23.51 11.12 1.48
C GLY A 131 -22.56 11.46 2.64
N LEU A 132 -22.49 12.74 2.99
CA LEU A 132 -21.69 13.24 4.12
C LEU A 132 -22.02 12.54 5.45
N SER A 133 -23.23 11.97 5.60
CA SER A 133 -23.60 11.19 6.77
C SER A 133 -22.64 10.03 7.03
N LYS A 134 -22.25 9.28 6.00
CA LYS A 134 -21.29 8.17 6.14
C LYS A 134 -19.90 8.64 6.58
N ALA A 135 -19.44 9.78 6.06
CA ALA A 135 -18.19 10.38 6.50
C ALA A 135 -18.25 10.79 7.99
N VAL A 136 -19.38 11.39 8.40
CA VAL A 136 -19.60 11.80 9.79
C VAL A 136 -19.67 10.58 10.71
N ASP A 137 -20.36 9.52 10.30
CA ASP A 137 -20.48 8.29 11.11
C ASP A 137 -19.10 7.61 11.27
N TRP A 138 -18.29 7.58 10.21
CA TRP A 138 -16.93 7.08 10.28
C TRP A 138 -16.05 7.94 11.21
N LEU A 139 -16.13 9.27 11.10
CA LEU A 139 -15.39 10.19 11.97
C LEU A 139 -15.79 10.06 13.44
N LYS A 140 -17.07 9.80 13.73
CA LYS A 140 -17.54 9.52 15.11
C LYS A 140 -16.92 8.22 15.63
N GLN A 141 -16.98 7.14 14.85
CA GLN A 141 -16.38 5.86 15.24
C GLN A 141 -14.88 6.01 15.50
N TRP A 142 -14.17 6.79 14.68
CA TRP A 142 -12.75 7.06 14.87
C TRP A 142 -12.48 7.89 16.12
N LYS A 143 -13.30 8.91 16.39
CA LYS A 143 -13.19 9.73 17.59
C LYS A 143 -13.44 8.93 18.88
N ASP A 144 -14.36 7.96 18.82
CA ASP A 144 -14.69 7.07 19.94
C ASP A 144 -13.65 5.95 20.12
N SER A 145 -12.78 5.72 19.11
CA SER A 145 -11.61 4.87 19.28
C SER A 145 -10.52 5.63 20.06
N ASP A 146 -9.75 4.93 20.89
CA ASP A 146 -8.68 5.52 21.72
C ASP A 146 -7.45 5.96 20.86
N GLN A 147 -7.71 6.47 19.66
CA GLN A 147 -6.70 6.95 18.73
C GLN A 147 -6.75 8.47 18.61
N ASP A 148 -5.60 9.08 18.36
CA ASP A 148 -5.49 10.52 18.19
C ASP A 148 -6.34 11.01 17.01
N PHE A 149 -7.35 11.83 17.30
CA PHE A 149 -8.21 12.44 16.29
C PHE A 149 -7.58 13.75 15.81
N THR A 150 -7.20 13.79 14.55
CA THR A 150 -6.51 14.94 13.96
C THR A 150 -7.27 15.50 12.75
N LEU A 151 -6.87 16.67 12.28
CA LEU A 151 -7.39 17.24 11.04
C LEU A 151 -7.18 16.33 9.82
N THR A 152 -6.17 15.49 9.86
CA THR A 152 -5.88 14.49 8.81
C THR A 152 -7.01 13.47 8.67
N ASN A 153 -7.64 13.06 9.77
CA ASN A 153 -8.78 12.14 9.73
C ASN A 153 -9.97 12.76 9.00
N PHE A 154 -10.21 14.06 9.29
CA PHE A 154 -11.27 14.81 8.59
C PHE A 154 -10.98 14.94 7.10
N TRP A 155 -9.74 15.28 6.74
CA TRP A 155 -9.31 15.37 5.35
C TRP A 155 -9.40 14.02 4.63
N GLY A 156 -9.00 12.94 5.30
CA GLY A 156 -9.10 11.57 4.78
C GLY A 156 -10.54 11.17 4.48
N ALA A 157 -11.47 11.41 5.41
CA ALA A 157 -12.89 11.14 5.23
C ALA A 157 -13.49 11.94 4.05
N PHE A 158 -13.16 13.24 3.98
CA PHE A 158 -13.61 14.10 2.88
C PHE A 158 -13.09 13.58 1.53
N THR A 159 -11.81 13.27 1.45
CA THR A 159 -11.15 12.77 0.23
C THR A 159 -11.77 11.45 -0.22
N ALA A 160 -11.98 10.51 0.68
CA ALA A 160 -12.61 9.23 0.37
C ALA A 160 -14.05 9.41 -0.14
N CYS A 161 -14.84 10.24 0.52
CA CYS A 161 -16.24 10.44 0.12
C CYS A 161 -16.40 11.24 -1.17
N TYR A 162 -15.56 12.25 -1.39
CA TYR A 162 -15.71 13.17 -2.50
C TYR A 162 -15.05 12.67 -3.79
N PHE A 163 -13.79 12.22 -3.70
CA PHE A 163 -13.03 11.78 -4.87
C PHE A 163 -13.24 10.30 -5.16
N MET A 164 -12.98 9.44 -4.18
CA MET A 164 -13.09 8.01 -4.39
C MET A 164 -14.54 7.51 -4.38
N LYS A 165 -15.44 8.30 -3.79
CA LYS A 165 -16.86 7.94 -3.58
C LYS A 165 -17.02 6.57 -2.90
N GLU A 166 -16.06 6.24 -2.06
CA GLU A 166 -15.98 4.99 -1.31
C GLU A 166 -15.34 5.26 0.06
N MET A 167 -15.89 4.61 1.08
CA MET A 167 -15.27 4.54 2.40
C MET A 167 -14.86 3.09 2.64
N ASN A 168 -13.56 2.84 2.64
CA ASN A 168 -12.99 1.56 3.04
C ASN A 168 -12.54 1.64 4.49
N THR A 169 -13.13 0.80 5.34
CA THR A 169 -12.82 0.74 6.78
C THR A 169 -11.92 -0.44 7.14
N ARG A 170 -11.46 -1.21 6.16
CA ARG A 170 -10.56 -2.34 6.38
C ARG A 170 -9.19 -1.86 6.80
N CYS A 171 -8.58 -2.60 7.72
CA CYS A 171 -7.19 -2.41 8.08
C CYS A 171 -6.26 -3.03 7.03
N LEU A 172 -5.08 -2.45 6.84
CA LEU A 172 -4.07 -3.00 5.92
C LEU A 172 -3.67 -4.43 6.30
N SER A 173 -3.70 -4.76 7.59
CA SER A 173 -3.44 -6.11 8.11
C SER A 173 -4.43 -7.16 7.61
N GLU A 174 -5.63 -6.78 7.23
CA GLU A 174 -6.62 -7.71 6.67
C GLU A 174 -6.27 -8.14 5.24
N GLU A 175 -5.41 -7.37 4.56
CA GLU A 175 -4.88 -7.70 3.24
C GLU A 175 -3.73 -8.73 3.29
N ALA A 176 -3.20 -9.01 4.49
CA ALA A 176 -2.06 -9.91 4.68
C ALA A 176 -2.35 -11.38 4.34
N HIS A 177 -3.62 -11.77 4.27
CA HIS A 177 -4.01 -13.16 3.96
C HIS A 177 -4.01 -13.48 2.46
N ARG A 178 -3.59 -12.52 1.62
CA ARG A 178 -3.49 -12.76 0.18
C ARG A 178 -2.34 -13.71 -0.13
N ASN A 179 -2.59 -14.57 -1.09
CA ASN A 179 -1.55 -15.43 -1.64
C ASN A 179 -0.62 -14.63 -2.57
N SER A 180 0.51 -15.22 -2.97
CA SER A 180 1.52 -14.62 -3.84
C SER A 180 1.12 -14.47 -5.31
N THR A 181 -0.17 -14.65 -5.66
CA THR A 181 -0.65 -14.54 -7.06
C THR A 181 -0.61 -13.11 -7.58
N ASN A 182 -0.72 -12.11 -6.68
CA ASN A 182 -0.68 -10.70 -7.03
C ASN A 182 0.69 -10.08 -6.71
N PRO A 183 1.07 -8.93 -7.31
CA PRO A 183 2.26 -8.20 -6.89
C PRO A 183 2.24 -7.86 -5.39
N TYR A 184 3.41 -7.79 -4.75
CA TYR A 184 3.50 -7.39 -3.35
C TYR A 184 3.24 -5.88 -3.23
N PRO A 185 2.23 -5.43 -2.45
CA PRO A 185 1.90 -4.02 -2.37
C PRO A 185 2.79 -3.27 -1.37
N ILE A 186 3.27 -2.10 -1.78
CA ILE A 186 4.01 -1.15 -0.95
C ILE A 186 3.30 0.20 -1.01
N TYR A 187 2.77 0.66 0.11
CA TYR A 187 2.19 1.99 0.26
C TYR A 187 3.25 2.92 0.83
N SER A 188 3.61 3.96 0.10
CA SER A 188 4.73 4.84 0.47
C SER A 188 4.26 6.18 1.00
N ALA A 189 4.99 6.69 1.97
CA ALA A 189 4.82 8.03 2.52
C ALA A 189 6.17 8.69 2.81
N ILE A 190 6.18 10.02 2.88
CA ILE A 190 7.37 10.81 3.19
C ILE A 190 7.22 11.40 4.59
N GLU A 191 8.29 11.34 5.39
CA GLU A 191 8.32 11.94 6.72
C GLU A 191 8.21 13.47 6.67
N LEU A 192 7.30 14.03 7.47
CA LEU A 192 6.97 15.45 7.44
C LEU A 192 8.14 16.36 7.87
N GLU A 193 8.95 15.93 8.83
CA GLU A 193 10.04 16.76 9.37
C GLU A 193 11.16 16.97 8.36
N HIS A 194 11.44 16.00 7.53
CA HIS A 194 12.48 16.09 6.50
C HIS A 194 12.01 16.81 5.23
N ASN A 195 10.70 16.94 5.01
CA ASN A 195 10.15 17.64 3.86
C ASN A 195 10.37 19.16 3.92
N LYS A 196 10.68 19.71 5.10
CA LYS A 196 10.85 21.17 5.31
C LYS A 196 12.23 21.71 4.93
N LEU A 197 13.24 20.86 4.81
CA LEU A 197 14.64 21.31 4.71
C LEU A 197 15.35 20.94 3.39
N ASP A 198 15.00 19.85 2.75
CA ASP A 198 15.64 19.43 1.50
C ASP A 198 14.84 18.29 0.86
N CYS A 199 14.15 18.57 -0.24
CA CYS A 199 13.38 17.58 -1.00
C CYS A 199 14.23 16.41 -1.53
N THR A 200 15.56 16.55 -1.54
CA THR A 200 16.50 15.51 -2.00
C THR A 200 16.84 14.48 -0.92
N LYS A 201 16.51 14.78 0.35
CA LYS A 201 16.84 13.94 1.50
C LYS A 201 15.61 13.41 2.25
N GLY A 202 14.45 13.41 1.61
CA GLY A 202 13.22 12.88 2.21
C GLY A 202 13.41 11.45 2.69
N VAL A 203 12.99 11.20 3.93
CA VAL A 203 12.93 9.84 4.46
C VAL A 203 11.61 9.23 4.04
N TRP A 204 11.70 8.12 3.34
CA TRP A 204 10.53 7.37 2.90
C TRP A 204 10.14 6.32 3.93
N PHE A 205 8.85 6.22 4.15
CA PHE A 205 8.23 5.14 4.88
C PHE A 205 7.52 4.21 3.91
N GLU A 206 7.62 2.92 4.19
CA GLU A 206 6.89 1.88 3.49
C GLU A 206 5.90 1.23 4.46
N MET A 207 4.66 1.13 4.02
CA MET A 207 3.61 0.40 4.71
C MET A 207 3.24 -0.81 3.86
N THR A 208 3.40 -1.99 4.42
CA THR A 208 3.10 -3.25 3.73
C THR A 208 2.14 -4.08 4.59
N PRO A 209 1.27 -4.93 3.99
CA PRO A 209 0.39 -5.78 4.78
C PRO A 209 1.20 -6.83 5.55
N PRO A 210 1.23 -6.80 6.89
CA PRO A 210 1.88 -7.86 7.66
C PRO A 210 0.96 -9.08 7.74
N ARG A 211 1.53 -10.27 7.67
CA ARG A 211 0.80 -11.52 7.96
C ARG A 211 0.47 -11.70 9.43
N GLU A 212 1.20 -11.04 10.31
CA GLU A 212 0.95 -11.02 11.75
C GLU A 212 0.82 -9.56 12.19
N ARG A 213 -0.11 -9.27 13.06
CA ARG A 213 -0.59 -8.02 13.68
C ARG A 213 0.39 -6.84 13.91
N LEU A 214 1.45 -6.70 13.15
CA LEU A 214 2.41 -5.63 13.27
C LEU A 214 2.35 -4.75 12.03
N LEU A 215 1.95 -3.51 12.21
CA LEU A 215 2.12 -2.44 11.23
C LEU A 215 3.64 -2.23 11.06
N TRP A 216 4.21 -2.75 9.98
CA TRP A 216 5.61 -2.52 9.64
C TRP A 216 5.71 -1.23 8.83
N ILE A 217 6.32 -0.23 9.42
CA ILE A 217 6.74 0.97 8.69
C ILE A 217 8.26 0.86 8.55
N GLY A 218 8.72 0.59 7.34
CA GLY A 218 10.14 0.55 7.03
C GLY A 218 10.65 1.93 6.61
N ARG A 219 11.84 2.32 7.09
CA ARG A 219 12.55 3.50 6.61
C ARG A 219 13.41 3.12 5.42
N PHE A 220 13.09 3.62 4.25
CA PHE A 220 13.87 3.40 3.03
C PHE A 220 14.68 4.65 2.69
N ARG A 221 16.00 4.51 2.58
CA ARG A 221 16.84 5.51 1.92
C ARG A 221 17.03 5.06 0.47
N PRO A 222 16.52 5.79 -0.51
CA PRO A 222 16.82 5.45 -1.89
C PRO A 222 18.30 5.68 -2.16
N HIS A 223 19.07 4.61 -2.27
CA HIS A 223 20.49 4.66 -2.68
C HIS A 223 20.68 5.08 -4.14
N PHE A 224 19.62 5.38 -4.88
CA PHE A 224 19.68 5.64 -6.31
C PHE A 224 20.09 7.07 -6.71
N LEU A 225 20.36 7.97 -5.76
CA LEU A 225 20.73 9.37 -6.07
C LEU A 225 22.09 9.82 -5.55
N SER A 226 22.94 8.93 -5.07
CA SER A 226 24.35 9.28 -4.86
C SER A 226 25.18 8.88 -6.07
N ARG A 227 25.03 9.57 -7.19
CA ARG A 227 26.17 9.78 -8.09
C ARG A 227 26.96 10.94 -7.52
N GLU A 228 28.05 10.64 -6.85
CA GLU A 228 29.09 11.63 -6.68
C GLU A 228 29.55 12.04 -8.08
N PRO A 229 29.69 13.34 -8.36
CA PRO A 229 30.31 13.78 -9.62
C PRO A 229 31.79 13.36 -9.57
N VAL A 230 32.22 12.67 -10.62
CA VAL A 230 33.61 12.43 -10.95
C VAL A 230 34.28 13.76 -11.32
#